data_c6600d00ee27a9710b957bf846150540
#
_entry.id   c6600d00ee27a9710b957bf846150540
#
_cell.length_a   1.000
_cell.length_b   1.000
_cell.length_c   1.000
_cell.angle_alpha   90.00
_cell.angle_beta   90.00
_cell.angle_gamma   90.00
#
_symmetry.space_group_name_H-M   'P 1'
#
loop_
_entity.id
_entity.type
_entity.pdbx_description
1 polymer ?
#
loop_
_entity_poly.entity_id
_entity_poly.type
_entity_poly.pdbx_seq_one_letter_code
_entity_poly.pdbx_strand_id
1 'polypeptide(L)'
;ATQAEVDEALEHLKAAEAALVKVTVTLDKTSATVYTGKTVTLKAASNDTAKTVTYTTSNKAVATVSSTGVVKGVKAGTAVITANCGNATATCKVTVKAPSVKFAKKSAVVYKGKTATVKATLAGVSSVTYKSSNTKIATVNSKTGTVKGIKAGTVTITATSGKLKATYKLTVKNPTFTLTKSSATIAKGKTTTIRSKATPV
;
A
#
# COMPACT_ATOMS: atom_id res chain seq x y z
N ALA A 1 -7.19 -22.63 68.51
CA ALA A 1 -7.54 -21.32 67.94
C ALA A 1 -8.96 -21.01 68.37
N THR A 2 -9.20 -19.83 68.87
CA THR A 2 -10.52 -19.29 69.17
C THR A 2 -11.22 -18.81 67.88
N GLN A 3 -12.55 -18.72 67.93
CA GLN A 3 -13.33 -18.19 66.76
C GLN A 3 -12.82 -16.79 66.37
N ALA A 4 -12.46 -15.95 67.33
CA ALA A 4 -11.93 -14.60 67.11
C ALA A 4 -10.62 -14.61 66.31
N GLU A 5 -9.67 -15.51 66.61
CA GLU A 5 -8.42 -15.66 65.87
C GLU A 5 -8.62 -16.14 64.43
N VAL A 6 -9.65 -17.00 64.20
CA VAL A 6 -9.99 -17.45 62.87
C VAL A 6 -10.62 -16.31 62.07
N ASP A 7 -11.49 -15.53 62.66
CA ASP A 7 -12.14 -14.38 62.03
C ASP A 7 -11.14 -13.28 61.66
N GLU A 8 -10.16 -12.99 62.57
CA GLU A 8 -9.09 -12.04 62.30
C GLU A 8 -8.16 -12.51 61.16
N ALA A 9 -7.82 -13.79 61.14
CA ALA A 9 -7.02 -14.39 60.07
C ALA A 9 -7.76 -14.34 58.71
N LEU A 10 -9.09 -14.55 58.74
CA LEU A 10 -9.93 -14.46 57.53
C LEU A 10 -9.99 -13.04 56.97
N GLU A 11 -10.12 -12.03 57.87
CA GLU A 11 -10.12 -10.62 57.45
C GLU A 11 -8.76 -10.19 56.92
N HIS A 12 -7.64 -10.65 57.50
CA HIS A 12 -6.30 -10.41 56.98
C HIS A 12 -6.12 -11.09 55.62
N LEU A 13 -6.63 -12.29 55.43
CA LEU A 13 -6.58 -12.98 54.11
C LEU A 13 -7.38 -12.24 53.05
N LYS A 14 -8.60 -11.78 53.37
CA LYS A 14 -9.45 -10.99 52.48
C LYS A 14 -8.79 -9.66 52.09
N ALA A 15 -8.16 -8.98 53.11
CA ALA A 15 -7.41 -7.74 52.87
C ALA A 15 -6.19 -7.97 51.98
N ALA A 16 -5.46 -9.06 52.16
CA ALA A 16 -4.31 -9.46 51.33
C ALA A 16 -4.79 -9.81 49.87
N GLU A 17 -5.88 -10.51 49.74
CA GLU A 17 -6.49 -10.83 48.44
C GLU A 17 -6.96 -9.61 47.69
N ALA A 18 -7.62 -8.64 48.37
CA ALA A 18 -8.04 -7.35 47.84
C ALA A 18 -6.85 -6.43 47.45
N ALA A 19 -5.70 -6.56 48.14
CA ALA A 19 -4.48 -5.85 47.82
C ALA A 19 -3.69 -6.50 46.67
N LEU A 20 -4.10 -7.67 46.19
CA LEU A 20 -3.42 -8.35 45.06
C LEU A 20 -3.75 -7.64 43.75
N VAL A 21 -2.78 -6.84 43.31
CA VAL A 21 -2.95 -6.10 42.01
C VAL A 21 -2.98 -7.10 40.86
N LYS A 22 -4.11 -7.19 40.20
CA LYS A 22 -4.24 -8.03 39.02
C LYS A 22 -3.27 -7.57 37.93
N VAL A 23 -2.38 -8.47 37.51
CA VAL A 23 -1.47 -8.19 36.40
C VAL A 23 -2.27 -7.94 35.14
N THR A 24 -1.95 -6.86 34.45
CA THR A 24 -2.54 -6.49 33.14
C THR A 24 -1.44 -6.25 32.12
N VAL A 25 -1.73 -6.55 30.88
CA VAL A 25 -0.89 -6.21 29.73
C VAL A 25 -1.76 -5.62 28.63
N THR A 26 -1.28 -4.59 27.97
CA THR A 26 -1.94 -3.92 26.87
C THR A 26 -1.00 -3.79 25.69
N LEU A 27 -1.52 -3.69 24.48
CA LEU A 27 -0.79 -3.36 23.27
C LEU A 27 -1.25 -2.00 22.74
N ASP A 28 -0.32 -1.25 22.15
CA ASP A 28 -0.58 0.05 21.49
C ASP A 28 -1.49 -0.08 20.24
N LYS A 29 -1.64 -1.32 19.72
CA LYS A 29 -2.47 -1.65 18.57
C LYS A 29 -3.19 -2.98 18.74
N THR A 30 -4.48 -3.02 18.43
CA THR A 30 -5.27 -4.26 18.34
C THR A 30 -5.23 -4.89 16.94
N SER A 31 -4.84 -4.08 15.93
CA SER A 31 -4.62 -4.55 14.56
C SER A 31 -3.47 -3.79 13.89
N ALA A 32 -2.77 -4.46 12.98
CA ALA A 32 -1.71 -3.86 12.17
C ALA A 32 -1.66 -4.47 10.78
N THR A 33 -1.21 -3.68 9.81
CA THR A 33 -0.91 -4.17 8.46
C THR A 33 0.56 -3.95 8.18
N VAL A 34 1.23 -4.99 7.66
CA VAL A 34 2.64 -4.94 7.25
C VAL A 34 2.78 -5.61 5.88
N TYR A 35 3.76 -5.20 5.09
CA TYR A 35 4.07 -5.88 3.82
C TYR A 35 5.15 -6.94 4.02
N THR A 36 5.13 -7.98 3.19
CA THR A 36 6.18 -9.01 3.18
C THR A 36 7.57 -8.37 3.11
N GLY A 37 8.46 -8.78 4.02
CA GLY A 37 9.82 -8.25 4.16
C GLY A 37 9.92 -6.92 4.92
N LYS A 38 8.79 -6.31 5.34
CA LYS A 38 8.75 -5.09 6.16
C LYS A 38 8.42 -5.43 7.60
N THR A 39 8.61 -4.46 8.50
CA THR A 39 8.37 -4.61 9.93
C THR A 39 7.36 -3.59 10.45
N VAL A 40 6.71 -3.91 11.54
CA VAL A 40 5.91 -3.02 12.39
C VAL A 40 6.23 -3.34 13.85
N THR A 41 6.35 -2.33 14.68
CA THR A 41 6.60 -2.52 16.12
C THR A 41 5.27 -2.44 16.86
N LEU A 42 5.04 -3.41 17.76
CA LEU A 42 3.97 -3.42 18.75
C LEU A 42 4.60 -3.11 20.10
N LYS A 43 4.05 -2.10 20.78
CA LYS A 43 4.49 -1.73 22.12
C LYS A 43 3.52 -2.30 23.14
N ALA A 44 4.01 -3.13 24.03
CA ALA A 44 3.24 -3.59 25.18
C ALA A 44 3.54 -2.73 26.40
N ALA A 45 2.52 -2.52 27.23
CA ALA A 45 2.64 -1.96 28.57
C ALA A 45 2.02 -2.92 29.57
N SER A 46 2.68 -3.11 30.72
CA SER A 46 2.19 -3.91 31.84
C SER A 46 2.25 -3.08 33.12
N ASN A 47 1.35 -3.34 34.06
CA ASN A 47 1.41 -2.79 35.42
C ASN A 47 2.36 -3.57 36.32
N ASP A 48 2.83 -4.73 35.89
CA ASP A 48 3.87 -5.53 36.64
C ASP A 48 5.23 -5.26 36.00
N THR A 49 6.02 -4.39 36.65
CA THR A 49 7.36 -4.00 36.17
C THR A 49 8.43 -5.05 36.55
N ALA A 50 8.10 -6.00 37.43
CA ALA A 50 9.02 -7.07 37.80
C ALA A 50 9.07 -8.20 36.76
N LYS A 51 8.07 -8.28 35.87
CA LYS A 51 7.97 -9.31 34.83
C LYS A 51 8.21 -8.73 33.43
N THR A 52 9.05 -9.43 32.68
CA THR A 52 9.29 -9.10 31.28
C THR A 52 8.12 -9.52 30.41
N VAL A 53 7.65 -8.61 29.55
CA VAL A 53 6.68 -8.93 28.52
C VAL A 53 7.33 -9.77 27.43
N THR A 54 6.71 -10.89 27.10
CA THR A 54 7.13 -11.78 26.00
C THR A 54 6.13 -11.74 24.86
N TYR A 55 6.60 -11.99 23.63
CA TYR A 55 5.75 -11.99 22.44
C TYR A 55 5.76 -13.34 21.75
N THR A 56 4.58 -13.76 21.30
CA THR A 56 4.39 -14.98 20.51
C THR A 56 3.58 -14.69 19.26
N THR A 57 3.67 -15.57 18.27
CA THR A 57 2.87 -15.49 17.04
C THR A 57 2.12 -16.79 16.82
N SER A 58 0.89 -16.69 16.37
CA SER A 58 0.05 -17.85 16.00
C SER A 58 0.54 -18.56 14.73
N ASN A 59 1.32 -17.86 13.86
CA ASN A 59 1.80 -18.43 12.60
C ASN A 59 3.12 -17.78 12.15
N LYS A 60 4.24 -18.44 12.44
CA LYS A 60 5.59 -18.00 12.05
C LYS A 60 5.81 -17.96 10.54
N ALA A 61 5.06 -18.75 9.74
CA ALA A 61 5.13 -18.72 8.28
C ALA A 61 4.51 -17.44 7.68
N VAL A 62 3.60 -16.78 8.42
CA VAL A 62 2.98 -15.52 8.01
C VAL A 62 3.72 -14.32 8.60
N ALA A 63 3.96 -14.32 9.90
CA ALA A 63 4.67 -13.24 10.60
C ALA A 63 5.48 -13.79 11.75
N THR A 64 6.70 -13.26 11.94
CA THR A 64 7.54 -13.50 13.12
C THR A 64 7.52 -12.26 14.01
N VAL A 65 7.79 -12.45 15.31
CA VAL A 65 7.92 -11.37 16.28
C VAL A 65 9.19 -11.55 17.10
N SER A 66 9.90 -10.45 17.39
CA SER A 66 11.06 -10.44 18.28
C SER A 66 10.65 -10.30 19.73
N SER A 67 11.58 -10.52 20.67
CA SER A 67 11.41 -10.24 22.11
C SER A 67 11.10 -8.76 22.40
N THR A 68 11.43 -7.84 21.48
CA THR A 68 11.17 -6.40 21.59
C THR A 68 9.87 -5.96 20.91
N GLY A 69 9.01 -6.91 20.46
CA GLY A 69 7.73 -6.61 19.81
C GLY A 69 7.84 -6.18 18.35
N VAL A 70 9.01 -6.35 17.69
CA VAL A 70 9.17 -6.07 16.27
C VAL A 70 8.60 -7.23 15.45
N VAL A 71 7.50 -6.99 14.78
CA VAL A 71 6.82 -7.96 13.91
C VAL A 71 7.32 -7.82 12.49
N LYS A 72 7.79 -8.90 11.86
CA LYS A 72 8.23 -8.96 10.46
C LYS A 72 7.25 -9.79 9.65
N GLY A 73 6.73 -9.21 8.56
CA GLY A 73 5.89 -9.93 7.59
C GLY A 73 6.74 -10.90 6.76
N VAL A 74 6.37 -12.18 6.76
CA VAL A 74 7.06 -13.27 6.03
C VAL A 74 6.33 -13.63 4.74
N LYS A 75 5.04 -13.94 4.83
CA LYS A 75 4.18 -14.32 3.70
C LYS A 75 2.81 -13.67 3.86
N ALA A 76 2.16 -13.33 2.75
CA ALA A 76 0.80 -12.77 2.78
C ALA A 76 -0.16 -13.71 3.52
N GLY A 77 -0.95 -13.15 4.43
CA GLY A 77 -1.86 -13.87 5.30
C GLY A 77 -2.16 -13.08 6.57
N THR A 78 -2.73 -13.75 7.57
CA THR A 78 -3.05 -13.16 8.88
C THR A 78 -2.40 -14.00 9.98
N ALA A 79 -1.82 -13.34 10.96
CA ALA A 79 -1.31 -13.94 12.20
C ALA A 79 -1.78 -13.11 13.41
N VAL A 80 -1.96 -13.75 14.55
CA VAL A 80 -2.21 -13.07 15.83
C VAL A 80 -0.89 -13.02 16.59
N ILE A 81 -0.50 -11.83 17.00
CA ILE A 81 0.64 -11.62 17.91
C ILE A 81 0.06 -11.45 19.30
N THR A 82 0.58 -12.22 20.25
CA THR A 82 0.19 -12.18 21.65
C THR A 82 1.35 -11.66 22.48
N ALA A 83 1.12 -10.62 23.27
CA ALA A 83 2.00 -10.16 24.32
C ALA A 83 1.55 -10.82 25.64
N ASN A 84 2.48 -11.39 26.38
CA ASN A 84 2.23 -12.11 27.63
C ASN A 84 3.05 -11.47 28.77
N CYS A 85 2.41 -11.25 29.92
CA CYS A 85 3.05 -10.84 31.15
C CYS A 85 2.45 -11.62 32.31
N GLY A 86 3.15 -12.63 32.81
CA GLY A 86 2.58 -13.62 33.75
C GLY A 86 1.36 -14.31 33.08
N ASN A 87 0.20 -14.25 33.74
CA ASN A 87 -1.04 -14.83 33.25
C ASN A 87 -1.88 -13.81 32.38
N ALA A 88 -1.43 -12.55 32.31
CA ALA A 88 -2.10 -11.54 31.49
C ALA A 88 -1.65 -11.61 30.03
N THR A 89 -2.60 -11.44 29.11
CA THR A 89 -2.34 -11.46 27.67
C THR A 89 -3.03 -10.31 26.95
N ALA A 90 -2.40 -9.81 25.89
CA ALA A 90 -3.00 -8.88 24.94
C ALA A 90 -2.68 -9.33 23.51
N THR A 91 -3.61 -9.16 22.59
CA THR A 91 -3.46 -9.65 21.23
C THR A 91 -3.55 -8.53 20.19
N CYS A 92 -2.81 -8.70 19.09
CA CYS A 92 -2.88 -7.84 17.91
C CYS A 92 -3.03 -8.72 16.67
N LYS A 93 -4.07 -8.45 15.86
CA LYS A 93 -4.27 -9.10 14.55
C LYS A 93 -3.37 -8.44 13.52
N VAL A 94 -2.37 -9.15 13.02
CA VAL A 94 -1.45 -8.67 12.00
C VAL A 94 -1.82 -9.23 10.64
N THR A 95 -2.10 -8.34 9.68
CA THR A 95 -2.34 -8.69 8.28
C THR A 95 -1.08 -8.42 7.48
N VAL A 96 -0.49 -9.47 6.92
CA VAL A 96 0.66 -9.36 6.01
C VAL A 96 0.15 -9.31 4.57
N LYS A 97 0.53 -8.26 3.82
CA LYS A 97 0.17 -8.09 2.42
C LYS A 97 1.38 -8.29 1.50
N ALA A 98 1.16 -8.85 0.32
CA ALA A 98 2.20 -8.88 -0.71
C ALA A 98 2.41 -7.47 -1.29
N PRO A 99 3.64 -7.02 -1.52
CA PRO A 99 3.89 -5.78 -2.21
C PRO A 99 3.42 -5.87 -3.67
N SER A 100 3.03 -4.74 -4.25
CA SER A 100 2.57 -4.72 -5.64
C SER A 100 2.88 -3.41 -6.36
N VAL A 101 3.02 -3.51 -7.69
CA VAL A 101 3.08 -2.41 -8.65
C VAL A 101 1.93 -2.62 -9.63
N LYS A 102 1.07 -1.63 -9.83
CA LYS A 102 -0.11 -1.74 -10.71
C LYS A 102 -0.37 -0.42 -11.42
N PHE A 103 -0.89 -0.48 -12.63
CA PHE A 103 -1.48 0.68 -13.29
C PHE A 103 -3.01 0.67 -13.06
N ALA A 104 -3.59 1.83 -12.77
CA ALA A 104 -5.05 1.98 -12.61
C ALA A 104 -5.79 1.73 -13.93
N LYS A 105 -5.17 2.13 -15.07
CA LYS A 105 -5.63 1.84 -16.44
C LYS A 105 -4.62 0.92 -17.11
N LYS A 106 -5.08 0.10 -18.05
CA LYS A 106 -4.21 -0.82 -18.78
C LYS A 106 -3.66 -0.22 -20.08
N SER A 107 -4.27 0.86 -20.57
CA SER A 107 -3.87 1.51 -21.81
C SER A 107 -4.27 2.99 -21.87
N ALA A 108 -3.61 3.74 -22.76
CA ALA A 108 -4.01 5.08 -23.19
C ALA A 108 -3.55 5.36 -24.61
N VAL A 109 -4.09 6.45 -25.14
CA VAL A 109 -3.66 7.05 -26.41
C VAL A 109 -2.94 8.36 -26.09
N VAL A 110 -1.83 8.61 -26.79
CA VAL A 110 -1.15 9.91 -26.84
C VAL A 110 -0.94 10.28 -28.31
N TYR A 111 -0.98 11.56 -28.63
CA TYR A 111 -0.70 12.00 -30.00
C TYR A 111 0.78 12.31 -30.19
N LYS A 112 1.27 12.14 -31.42
CA LYS A 112 2.64 12.49 -31.80
C LYS A 112 2.97 13.93 -31.36
N GLY A 113 4.12 14.11 -30.69
CA GLY A 113 4.57 15.38 -30.14
C GLY A 113 3.98 15.73 -28.77
N LYS A 114 2.88 15.10 -28.35
CA LYS A 114 2.25 15.35 -27.04
C LYS A 114 2.80 14.44 -25.96
N THR A 115 2.59 14.85 -24.71
CA THR A 115 2.98 14.12 -23.52
C THR A 115 1.78 13.67 -22.71
N ALA A 116 1.94 12.61 -21.93
CA ALA A 116 0.97 12.15 -20.94
C ALA A 116 1.73 11.52 -19.76
N THR A 117 1.10 11.40 -18.60
CA THR A 117 1.70 10.72 -17.45
C THR A 117 1.03 9.38 -17.22
N VAL A 118 1.83 8.31 -17.24
CA VAL A 118 1.40 6.94 -16.89
C VAL A 118 2.01 6.59 -15.54
N LYS A 119 1.24 6.80 -14.46
CA LYS A 119 1.72 6.58 -13.09
C LYS A 119 1.24 5.23 -12.55
N ALA A 120 2.17 4.42 -12.07
CA ALA A 120 1.85 3.18 -11.38
C ALA A 120 1.52 3.45 -9.91
N THR A 121 0.56 2.70 -9.37
CA THR A 121 0.25 2.65 -7.94
C THR A 121 1.15 1.64 -7.27
N LEU A 122 1.75 2.02 -6.17
CA LEU A 122 2.70 1.23 -5.39
C LEU A 122 2.07 0.83 -4.07
N ALA A 123 2.29 -0.41 -3.65
CA ALA A 123 1.92 -0.90 -2.33
C ALA A 123 3.09 -1.71 -1.76
N GLY A 124 3.56 -1.34 -0.58
CA GLY A 124 4.69 -2.01 0.12
C GLY A 124 6.06 -1.81 -0.53
N VAL A 125 6.17 -0.97 -1.54
CA VAL A 125 7.43 -0.55 -2.18
C VAL A 125 7.48 0.97 -2.27
N SER A 126 8.68 1.54 -2.22
CA SER A 126 8.90 3.00 -2.15
C SER A 126 9.28 3.64 -3.46
N SER A 127 9.75 2.87 -4.44
CA SER A 127 10.23 3.40 -5.71
C SER A 127 9.85 2.51 -6.89
N VAL A 128 9.74 3.12 -8.06
CA VAL A 128 9.46 2.45 -9.32
C VAL A 128 10.24 3.12 -10.43
N THR A 129 10.68 2.34 -11.40
CA THR A 129 11.30 2.84 -12.63
C THR A 129 10.46 2.46 -13.84
N TYR A 130 10.44 3.33 -14.85
CA TYR A 130 9.67 3.13 -16.08
C TYR A 130 10.59 2.93 -17.27
N LYS A 131 10.22 2.01 -18.17
CA LYS A 131 10.94 1.74 -19.41
C LYS A 131 9.95 1.57 -20.56
N SER A 132 10.27 2.16 -21.71
CA SER A 132 9.55 1.95 -22.97
C SER A 132 10.15 0.75 -23.71
N SER A 133 9.31 -0.09 -24.31
CA SER A 133 9.77 -1.20 -25.15
C SER A 133 10.31 -0.72 -26.50
N ASN A 134 9.93 0.49 -26.94
CA ASN A 134 10.44 1.09 -28.17
C ASN A 134 10.46 2.63 -28.08
N THR A 135 11.64 3.20 -27.88
CA THR A 135 11.83 4.64 -27.75
C THR A 135 11.65 5.41 -29.07
N LYS A 136 11.68 4.72 -30.23
CA LYS A 136 11.38 5.34 -31.53
C LYS A 136 9.87 5.63 -31.70
N ILE A 137 9.01 4.92 -30.94
CA ILE A 137 7.55 5.12 -30.94
C ILE A 137 7.18 6.09 -29.80
N ALA A 138 7.64 5.83 -28.58
CA ALA A 138 7.43 6.72 -27.44
C ALA A 138 8.58 6.61 -26.43
N THR A 139 9.02 7.73 -25.89
CA THR A 139 9.93 7.79 -24.75
C THR A 139 9.13 7.84 -23.45
N VAL A 140 9.77 7.46 -22.35
CA VAL A 140 9.23 7.60 -20.99
C VAL A 140 10.33 8.11 -20.06
N ASN A 141 9.99 9.06 -19.20
CA ASN A 141 10.88 9.45 -18.11
C ASN A 141 10.88 8.33 -17.06
N SER A 142 12.06 7.80 -16.76
CA SER A 142 12.24 6.62 -15.91
C SER A 142 11.78 6.82 -14.47
N LYS A 143 11.74 8.06 -13.95
CA LYS A 143 11.35 8.38 -12.56
C LYS A 143 9.89 8.82 -12.45
N THR A 144 9.40 9.63 -13.42
CA THR A 144 8.07 10.25 -13.33
C THR A 144 6.97 9.48 -14.04
N GLY A 145 7.32 8.61 -15.02
CA GLY A 145 6.36 7.94 -15.88
C GLY A 145 5.75 8.87 -16.94
N THR A 146 6.31 10.07 -17.16
CA THR A 146 5.88 10.97 -18.24
C THR A 146 6.32 10.40 -19.58
N VAL A 147 5.37 10.13 -20.46
CA VAL A 147 5.60 9.62 -21.82
C VAL A 147 5.46 10.73 -22.85
N LYS A 148 6.24 10.65 -23.92
CA LYS A 148 6.16 11.54 -25.10
C LYS A 148 5.98 10.69 -26.36
N GLY A 149 4.93 10.95 -27.13
CA GLY A 149 4.70 10.28 -28.43
C GLY A 149 5.64 10.79 -29.49
N ILE A 150 6.41 9.91 -30.15
CA ILE A 150 7.41 10.24 -31.18
C ILE A 150 6.90 9.89 -32.58
N LYS A 151 6.38 8.67 -32.75
CA LYS A 151 5.88 8.14 -34.05
C LYS A 151 4.60 7.34 -33.79
N ALA A 152 3.66 7.38 -34.73
CA ALA A 152 2.47 6.54 -34.65
C ALA A 152 2.82 5.06 -34.53
N GLY A 153 2.14 4.36 -33.62
CA GLY A 153 2.37 2.96 -33.32
C GLY A 153 1.97 2.61 -31.88
N THR A 154 2.20 1.37 -31.51
CA THR A 154 1.91 0.89 -30.15
C THR A 154 3.18 0.46 -29.45
N VAL A 155 3.31 0.77 -28.17
CA VAL A 155 4.47 0.47 -27.34
C VAL A 155 4.00 0.06 -25.94
N THR A 156 4.78 -0.79 -25.28
CA THR A 156 4.54 -1.17 -23.90
C THR A 156 5.44 -0.36 -22.98
N ILE A 157 4.84 0.31 -21.99
CA ILE A 157 5.54 0.94 -20.88
C ILE A 157 5.55 -0.05 -19.72
N THR A 158 6.73 -0.40 -19.22
CA THR A 158 6.90 -1.29 -18.07
C THR A 158 7.32 -0.49 -16.84
N ALA A 159 6.56 -0.63 -15.76
CA ALA A 159 6.92 -0.14 -14.43
C ALA A 159 7.55 -1.27 -13.63
N THR A 160 8.73 -1.05 -13.05
CA THR A 160 9.50 -2.07 -12.31
C THR A 160 9.88 -1.55 -10.93
N SER A 161 9.69 -2.39 -9.89
CA SER A 161 10.18 -2.18 -8.53
C SER A 161 10.74 -3.49 -7.98
N GLY A 162 12.06 -3.64 -7.95
CA GLY A 162 12.71 -4.91 -7.64
C GLY A 162 12.26 -6.02 -8.63
N LYS A 163 11.68 -7.09 -8.09
CA LYS A 163 11.14 -8.21 -8.91
C LYS A 163 9.71 -7.96 -9.42
N LEU A 164 9.04 -6.92 -8.94
CA LEU A 164 7.67 -6.60 -9.33
C LEU A 164 7.64 -5.82 -10.63
N LYS A 165 6.74 -6.20 -11.53
CA LYS A 165 6.55 -5.56 -12.84
C LYS A 165 5.07 -5.36 -13.12
N ALA A 166 4.73 -4.25 -13.76
CA ALA A 166 3.43 -3.99 -14.36
C ALA A 166 3.63 -3.41 -15.76
N THR A 167 2.72 -3.71 -16.67
CA THR A 167 2.79 -3.25 -18.07
C THR A 167 1.59 -2.38 -18.42
N TYR A 168 1.83 -1.43 -19.31
CA TYR A 168 0.85 -0.46 -19.79
C TYR A 168 0.98 -0.30 -21.30
N LYS A 169 -0.12 -0.50 -22.04
CA LYS A 169 -0.16 -0.34 -23.50
C LYS A 169 -0.35 1.12 -23.86
N LEU A 170 0.62 1.74 -24.52
CA LEU A 170 0.54 3.09 -25.04
C LEU A 170 0.40 3.07 -26.55
N THR A 171 -0.65 3.70 -27.08
CA THR A 171 -0.83 3.89 -28.50
C THR A 171 -0.55 5.35 -28.87
N VAL A 172 0.40 5.58 -29.77
CA VAL A 172 0.70 6.88 -30.32
C VAL A 172 -0.07 7.03 -31.63
N LYS A 173 -0.88 8.09 -31.76
CA LYS A 173 -1.62 8.42 -32.99
C LYS A 173 -1.07 9.70 -33.61
N ASN A 174 -1.18 9.82 -34.93
CA ASN A 174 -0.94 11.11 -35.58
C ASN A 174 -2.09 12.07 -35.25
N PRO A 175 -1.84 13.36 -35.07
CA PRO A 175 -2.90 14.35 -35.06
C PRO A 175 -3.62 14.36 -36.42
N THR A 176 -4.91 14.60 -36.39
CA THR A 176 -5.71 14.73 -37.60
C THR A 176 -6.25 16.15 -37.73
N PHE A 177 -6.33 16.61 -38.93
CA PHE A 177 -6.95 17.88 -39.28
C PHE A 177 -8.03 17.62 -40.34
N THR A 178 -9.23 18.06 -40.06
CA THR A 178 -10.37 17.89 -40.99
C THR A 178 -11.09 19.22 -41.18
N LEU A 179 -11.51 19.51 -42.39
CA LEU A 179 -12.43 20.60 -42.65
C LEU A 179 -13.87 20.13 -42.41
N THR A 180 -14.72 20.99 -41.88
CA THR A 180 -16.15 20.67 -41.64
C THR A 180 -16.94 20.61 -42.96
N LYS A 181 -16.41 21.24 -44.00
CA LYS A 181 -16.97 21.20 -45.39
C LYS A 181 -15.81 20.97 -46.35
N SER A 182 -15.97 20.05 -47.28
CA SER A 182 -15.01 19.79 -48.37
C SER A 182 -15.20 20.70 -49.58
N SER A 183 -16.40 21.29 -49.73
CA SER A 183 -16.74 22.25 -50.77
C SER A 183 -17.77 23.26 -50.27
N ALA A 184 -17.79 24.43 -50.86
CA ALA A 184 -18.79 25.45 -50.59
C ALA A 184 -19.07 26.23 -51.88
N THR A 185 -20.35 26.44 -52.20
CA THR A 185 -20.79 27.33 -53.28
C THR A 185 -21.11 28.69 -52.68
N ILE A 186 -20.53 29.74 -53.27
CA ILE A 186 -20.67 31.11 -52.77
C ILE A 186 -21.21 31.96 -53.91
N ALA A 187 -22.33 32.67 -53.68
CA ALA A 187 -22.83 33.66 -54.61
C ALA A 187 -21.92 34.88 -54.65
N LYS A 188 -21.85 35.56 -55.80
CA LYS A 188 -21.05 36.78 -55.96
C LYS A 188 -21.37 37.81 -54.87
N GLY A 189 -20.34 38.33 -54.22
CA GLY A 189 -20.44 39.31 -53.13
C GLY A 189 -20.85 38.73 -51.76
N LYS A 190 -20.99 37.41 -51.62
CA LYS A 190 -21.26 36.75 -50.34
C LYS A 190 -20.01 36.05 -49.80
N THR A 191 -20.00 35.77 -48.51
CA THR A 191 -18.92 35.03 -47.80
C THR A 191 -19.47 33.77 -47.15
N THR A 192 -18.66 32.76 -46.96
CA THR A 192 -18.99 31.57 -46.20
C THR A 192 -17.84 31.20 -45.27
N THR A 193 -18.17 30.68 -44.09
CA THR A 193 -17.20 30.24 -43.12
C THR A 193 -16.93 28.75 -43.28
N ILE A 194 -15.68 28.39 -43.52
CA ILE A 194 -15.20 27.01 -43.46
C ILE A 194 -14.47 26.83 -42.14
N ARG A 195 -14.96 25.93 -41.29
CA ARG A 195 -14.35 25.59 -39.99
C ARG A 195 -13.47 24.37 -40.14
N SER A 196 -12.44 24.34 -39.37
CA SER A 196 -11.56 23.16 -39.23
C SER A 196 -11.72 22.51 -37.86
N LYS A 197 -11.51 21.20 -37.81
CA LYS A 197 -11.43 20.43 -36.59
C LYS A 197 -10.06 19.75 -36.54
N ALA A 198 -9.29 20.05 -35.50
CA ALA A 198 -8.04 19.35 -35.20
C ALA A 198 -8.23 18.37 -34.05
N THR A 199 -7.53 17.25 -34.07
CA THR A 199 -7.47 16.30 -32.97
C THR A 199 -6.00 15.95 -32.73
N PRO A 200 -5.45 16.14 -31.53
CA PRO A 200 -6.09 16.68 -30.31
C PRO A 200 -6.30 18.20 -30.39
N VAL A 201 -7.31 18.65 -29.69
CA VAL A 201 -7.54 20.08 -29.46
C VAL A 201 -6.58 20.56 -28.36
#